data_0792ad0c1ce20ba82a96608c6091a796
#
_entry.id   0792ad0c1ce20ba82a96608c6091a796
#
_cell.length_a   1.000
_cell.length_b   1.000
_cell.length_c   1.000
_cell.angle_alpha   90.00
_cell.angle_beta   90.00
_cell.angle_gamma   90.00
#
_symmetry.space_group_name_H-M   'P 1'
#
loop_
_entity.id
_entity.type
_entity.pdbx_description
1 polymer ?
#
loop_
_entity_poly.entity_id
_entity_poly.type
_entity_poly.pdbx_seq_one_letter_code
_entity_poly.pdbx_strand_id
1 'polypeptide(L)'
;MVSPQSLSEADRRLVAAWAAECADRVRPLFEAEAPDDDRVRDAIARANAFARGELSAAGEIRRRFVAGRAAGSASSPAAKAAARAAAQAAGVAHMGAHALGAAAYAVRATALAQPVRGDAATAEVRWQLARLSPPQRDALARLPALGADSAGPLGPGLLASGALGAIIRDLQARIGTR
;
A
#
# COMPACT_ATOMS: atom_id res chain seq x y z
N MET A 1 5.50 18.89 15.91
CA MET A 1 6.41 17.77 15.54
C MET A 1 5.78 17.00 14.39
N VAL A 2 6.52 16.74 13.31
CA VAL A 2 6.02 15.90 12.20
C VAL A 2 6.02 14.44 12.68
N SER A 3 4.93 13.70 12.40
CA SER A 3 4.84 12.28 12.77
C SER A 3 5.97 11.47 12.12
N PRO A 4 6.62 10.54 12.83
CA PRO A 4 7.64 9.66 12.25
C PRO A 4 7.10 8.79 11.11
N GLN A 5 5.77 8.58 11.05
CA GLN A 5 5.12 7.88 9.96
C GLN A 5 5.12 8.67 8.63
N SER A 6 5.38 9.99 8.69
CA SER A 6 5.34 10.84 7.49
C SER A 6 6.49 10.55 6.54
N LEU A 7 7.70 10.27 7.03
CA LEU A 7 8.96 10.26 6.29
C LEU A 7 9.27 11.62 5.63
N SER A 8 10.48 11.80 5.13
CA SER A 8 10.82 12.95 4.26
C SER A 8 10.09 12.84 2.92
N GLU A 9 9.93 13.94 2.17
CA GLU A 9 9.33 13.88 0.84
C GLU A 9 10.14 12.99 -0.10
N ALA A 10 11.47 13.04 -0.03
CA ALA A 10 12.35 12.19 -0.81
C ALA A 10 12.11 10.70 -0.52
N ASP A 11 12.00 10.34 0.76
CA ASP A 11 11.69 8.96 1.17
C ASP A 11 10.29 8.54 0.74
N ARG A 12 9.28 9.44 0.85
CA ARG A 12 7.93 9.16 0.35
C ARG A 12 7.93 8.85 -1.15
N ARG A 13 8.71 9.58 -1.96
CA ARG A 13 8.85 9.30 -3.39
C ARG A 13 9.45 7.92 -3.64
N LEU A 14 10.47 7.53 -2.87
CA LEU A 14 11.06 6.19 -2.97
C LEU A 14 10.05 5.10 -2.66
N VAL A 15 9.36 5.19 -1.52
CA VAL A 15 8.43 4.14 -1.11
C VAL A 15 7.10 4.17 -1.89
N ALA A 16 6.73 5.31 -2.51
CA ALA A 16 5.56 5.41 -3.39
C ALA A 16 5.72 4.54 -4.64
N ALA A 17 6.92 4.46 -5.23
CA ALA A 17 7.17 3.58 -6.37
C ALA A 17 6.91 2.12 -6.02
N TRP A 18 7.42 1.64 -4.89
CA TRP A 18 7.19 0.28 -4.42
C TRP A 18 5.71 0.02 -4.07
N ALA A 19 5.06 0.96 -3.39
CA ALA A 19 3.64 0.85 -3.05
C ALA A 19 2.75 0.77 -4.30
N ALA A 20 3.06 1.58 -5.32
CA ALA A 20 2.37 1.55 -6.60
C ALA A 20 2.57 0.20 -7.32
N GLU A 21 3.78 -0.36 -7.30
CA GLU A 21 4.07 -1.67 -7.88
C GLU A 21 3.30 -2.80 -7.17
N CYS A 22 3.21 -2.77 -5.83
CA CYS A 22 2.40 -3.71 -5.07
C CYS A 22 0.91 -3.62 -5.44
N ALA A 23 0.38 -2.40 -5.57
CA ALA A 23 -1.02 -2.18 -5.93
C ALA A 23 -1.31 -2.58 -7.38
N ASP A 24 -0.41 -2.28 -8.32
CA ASP A 24 -0.57 -2.61 -9.75
C ASP A 24 -0.64 -4.12 -9.98
N ARG A 25 0.11 -4.89 -9.21
CA ARG A 25 0.11 -6.35 -9.29
C ARG A 25 -1.27 -6.98 -9.07
N VAL A 26 -2.10 -6.38 -8.22
CA VAL A 26 -3.44 -6.87 -7.90
C VAL A 26 -4.56 -6.06 -8.58
N ARG A 27 -4.23 -5.00 -9.32
CA ARG A 27 -5.16 -4.17 -10.08
C ARG A 27 -6.12 -4.99 -10.96
N PRO A 28 -5.66 -6.04 -11.69
CA PRO A 28 -6.55 -6.83 -12.54
C PRO A 28 -7.73 -7.47 -11.80
N LEU A 29 -7.61 -7.71 -10.49
CA LEU A 29 -8.72 -8.26 -9.68
C LEU A 29 -9.88 -7.26 -9.57
N PHE A 30 -9.58 -5.96 -9.50
CA PHE A 30 -10.59 -4.92 -9.49
C PHE A 30 -11.16 -4.68 -10.90
N GLU A 31 -10.30 -4.59 -11.91
CA GLU A 31 -10.70 -4.30 -13.29
C GLU A 31 -11.59 -5.40 -13.88
N ALA A 32 -11.44 -6.64 -13.44
CA ALA A 32 -12.33 -7.74 -13.86
C ALA A 32 -13.79 -7.54 -13.44
N GLU A 33 -14.04 -6.81 -12.35
CA GLU A 33 -15.39 -6.54 -11.83
C GLU A 33 -15.90 -5.14 -12.22
N ALA A 34 -15.00 -4.18 -12.39
CA ALA A 34 -15.32 -2.79 -12.69
C ALA A 34 -14.42 -2.24 -13.81
N PRO A 35 -14.52 -2.77 -15.04
CA PRO A 35 -13.63 -2.44 -16.16
C PRO A 35 -13.69 -0.96 -16.57
N ASP A 36 -14.82 -0.31 -16.36
CA ASP A 36 -15.05 1.10 -16.71
C ASP A 36 -14.72 2.08 -15.58
N ASP A 37 -14.27 1.58 -14.41
CA ASP A 37 -13.91 2.41 -13.27
C ASP A 37 -12.39 2.67 -13.23
N ASP A 38 -11.99 3.82 -13.77
CA ASP A 38 -10.57 4.21 -13.89
C ASP A 38 -9.91 4.63 -12.59
N ARG A 39 -10.65 4.78 -11.49
CA ARG A 39 -10.10 5.35 -10.23
C ARG A 39 -8.92 4.58 -9.67
N VAL A 40 -8.92 3.25 -9.78
CA VAL A 40 -7.81 2.40 -9.32
C VAL A 40 -6.58 2.61 -10.21
N ARG A 41 -6.77 2.61 -11.53
CA ARG A 41 -5.70 2.84 -12.52
C ARG A 41 -5.10 4.24 -12.37
N ASP A 42 -5.96 5.26 -12.25
CA ASP A 42 -5.52 6.65 -12.03
C ASP A 42 -4.73 6.79 -10.72
N ALA A 43 -5.18 6.18 -9.64
CA ALA A 43 -4.48 6.25 -8.36
C ALA A 43 -3.05 5.67 -8.43
N ILE A 44 -2.87 4.52 -9.08
CA ILE A 44 -1.57 3.88 -9.27
C ILE A 44 -0.69 4.72 -10.20
N ALA A 45 -1.23 5.23 -11.31
CA ALA A 45 -0.50 6.09 -12.24
C ALA A 45 -0.01 7.37 -11.54
N ARG A 46 -0.85 7.99 -10.70
CA ARG A 46 -0.49 9.18 -9.93
C ARG A 46 0.54 8.90 -8.85
N ALA A 47 0.46 7.75 -8.15
CA ALA A 47 1.48 7.34 -7.20
C ALA A 47 2.85 7.19 -7.88
N ASN A 48 2.89 6.60 -9.08
CA ASN A 48 4.09 6.51 -9.90
C ASN A 48 4.60 7.89 -10.36
N ALA A 49 3.70 8.79 -10.80
CA ALA A 49 4.07 10.15 -11.20
C ALA A 49 4.61 10.97 -10.01
N PHE A 50 4.02 10.81 -8.82
CA PHE A 50 4.58 11.39 -7.59
C PHE A 50 5.97 10.85 -7.29
N ALA A 51 6.17 9.53 -7.41
CA ALA A 51 7.48 8.89 -7.20
C ALA A 51 8.56 9.47 -8.13
N ARG A 52 8.22 9.75 -9.40
CA ARG A 52 9.13 10.35 -10.38
C ARG A 52 9.32 11.87 -10.21
N GLY A 53 8.61 12.51 -9.28
CA GLY A 53 8.71 13.96 -9.07
C GLY A 53 7.86 14.81 -10.01
N GLU A 54 6.99 14.21 -10.80
CA GLU A 54 6.11 14.88 -11.76
C GLU A 54 4.88 15.53 -11.08
N LEU A 55 4.52 15.06 -9.89
CA LEU A 55 3.39 15.57 -9.11
C LEU A 55 3.86 16.04 -7.73
N SER A 56 3.19 17.08 -7.21
CA SER A 56 3.46 17.63 -5.88
C SER A 56 2.69 16.87 -4.80
N ALA A 57 3.28 16.72 -3.62
CA ALA A 57 2.64 16.11 -2.46
C ALA A 57 1.30 16.81 -2.11
N ALA A 58 1.26 18.16 -2.14
CA ALA A 58 0.06 18.93 -1.81
C ALA A 58 -1.12 18.65 -2.75
N GLY A 59 -0.86 18.43 -4.05
CA GLY A 59 -1.88 18.05 -5.03
C GLY A 59 -2.45 16.66 -4.74
N GLU A 60 -1.59 15.70 -4.43
CA GLU A 60 -1.98 14.32 -4.17
C GLU A 60 -2.74 14.16 -2.84
N ILE A 61 -2.37 14.91 -1.80
CA ILE A 61 -3.08 14.91 -0.51
C ILE A 61 -4.56 15.27 -0.70
N ARG A 62 -4.89 16.22 -1.56
CA ARG A 62 -6.29 16.61 -1.83
C ARG A 62 -7.09 15.50 -2.52
N ARG A 63 -6.46 14.62 -3.27
CA ARG A 63 -7.09 13.52 -4.02
C ARG A 63 -7.13 12.19 -3.29
N ARG A 64 -6.51 12.05 -2.11
CA ARG A 64 -6.30 10.79 -1.41
C ARG A 64 -7.53 9.92 -1.17
N PHE A 65 -8.73 10.50 -1.13
CA PHE A 65 -9.97 9.77 -0.90
C PHE A 65 -10.65 9.24 -2.18
N VAL A 66 -10.20 9.63 -3.37
CA VAL A 66 -10.85 9.26 -4.63
C VAL A 66 -10.77 7.75 -4.84
N ALA A 67 -9.57 7.19 -4.75
CA ALA A 67 -9.35 5.75 -4.93
C ALA A 67 -10.04 4.89 -3.85
N GLY A 68 -10.13 5.40 -2.61
CA GLY A 68 -10.80 4.67 -1.52
C GLY A 68 -12.26 4.37 -1.79
N ARG A 69 -12.94 5.26 -2.52
CA ARG A 69 -14.35 5.08 -2.92
C ARG A 69 -14.53 4.04 -4.04
N ALA A 70 -13.49 3.71 -4.79
CA ALA A 70 -13.55 2.71 -5.83
C ALA A 70 -13.87 1.31 -5.29
N ALA A 71 -13.51 1.00 -4.05
CA ALA A 71 -13.85 -0.28 -3.42
C ALA A 71 -15.36 -0.56 -3.38
N GLY A 72 -16.21 0.50 -3.43
CA GLY A 72 -17.67 0.37 -3.52
C GLY A 72 -18.18 -0.14 -4.86
N SER A 73 -17.39 -0.05 -5.94
CA SER A 73 -17.75 -0.55 -7.28
C SER A 73 -17.46 -2.04 -7.45
N ALA A 74 -16.76 -2.66 -6.52
CA ALA A 74 -16.45 -4.08 -6.55
C ALA A 74 -17.36 -4.88 -5.62
N SER A 75 -17.60 -6.15 -5.95
CA SER A 75 -18.42 -7.08 -5.16
C SER A 75 -17.55 -7.99 -4.31
N SER A 76 -16.51 -8.63 -4.89
CA SER A 76 -15.68 -9.58 -4.18
C SER A 76 -14.76 -8.93 -3.15
N PRO A 77 -14.45 -9.64 -2.05
CA PRO A 77 -13.46 -9.16 -1.09
C PRO A 77 -12.07 -8.95 -1.71
N ALA A 78 -11.68 -9.75 -2.71
CA ALA A 78 -10.41 -9.63 -3.41
C ALA A 78 -10.31 -8.31 -4.20
N ALA A 79 -11.32 -8.00 -5.01
CA ALA A 79 -11.37 -6.76 -5.78
C ALA A 79 -11.45 -5.52 -4.88
N LYS A 80 -12.22 -5.58 -3.78
CA LYS A 80 -12.24 -4.51 -2.76
C LYS A 80 -10.87 -4.28 -2.13
N ALA A 81 -10.13 -5.37 -1.83
CA ALA A 81 -8.78 -5.27 -1.29
C ALA A 81 -7.81 -4.67 -2.31
N ALA A 82 -7.92 -5.03 -3.60
CA ALA A 82 -7.12 -4.44 -4.67
C ALA A 82 -7.35 -2.92 -4.80
N ALA A 83 -8.60 -2.46 -4.77
CA ALA A 83 -8.92 -1.03 -4.79
C ALA A 83 -8.36 -0.29 -3.57
N ARG A 84 -8.39 -0.93 -2.39
CA ARG A 84 -7.79 -0.36 -1.17
C ARG A 84 -6.26 -0.32 -1.23
N ALA A 85 -5.60 -1.29 -1.88
CA ALA A 85 -4.16 -1.23 -2.13
C ALA A 85 -3.79 0.02 -2.93
N ALA A 86 -4.52 0.33 -4.00
CA ALA A 86 -4.33 1.53 -4.81
C ALA A 86 -4.59 2.82 -3.99
N ALA A 87 -5.64 2.83 -3.15
CA ALA A 87 -5.92 3.96 -2.28
C ALA A 87 -4.79 4.22 -1.27
N GLN A 88 -4.21 3.17 -0.70
CA GLN A 88 -3.05 3.28 0.19
C GLN A 88 -1.82 3.77 -0.57
N ALA A 89 -1.55 3.28 -1.79
CA ALA A 89 -0.45 3.75 -2.62
C ALA A 89 -0.57 5.26 -2.91
N ALA A 90 -1.76 5.75 -3.26
CA ALA A 90 -2.04 7.18 -3.41
C ALA A 90 -1.84 7.98 -2.11
N GLY A 91 -2.08 7.36 -0.96
CA GLY A 91 -1.90 7.96 0.37
C GLY A 91 -0.44 8.22 0.75
N VAL A 92 0.53 7.56 0.10
CA VAL A 92 1.96 7.70 0.41
C VAL A 92 2.46 9.14 0.27
N ALA A 93 1.94 9.88 -0.70
CA ALA A 93 2.30 11.30 -0.88
C ALA A 93 1.99 12.14 0.37
N HIS A 94 0.96 11.76 1.13
CA HIS A 94 0.61 12.40 2.40
C HIS A 94 1.45 11.85 3.57
N MET A 95 1.61 10.52 3.66
CA MET A 95 2.29 9.87 4.79
C MET A 95 2.92 8.55 4.34
N GLY A 96 4.25 8.43 4.50
CA GLY A 96 5.03 7.29 4.01
C GLY A 96 4.55 5.93 4.51
N ALA A 97 4.00 5.87 5.72
CA ALA A 97 3.47 4.66 6.35
C ALA A 97 2.36 3.98 5.53
N HIS A 98 1.63 4.72 4.66
CA HIS A 98 0.66 4.13 3.74
C HIS A 98 1.26 3.09 2.78
N ALA A 99 2.58 3.12 2.54
CA ALA A 99 3.23 2.12 1.70
C ALA A 99 3.08 0.70 2.25
N LEU A 100 3.19 0.51 3.57
CA LEU A 100 2.93 -0.79 4.21
C LEU A 100 1.45 -1.19 4.09
N GLY A 101 0.54 -0.23 4.14
CA GLY A 101 -0.89 -0.47 3.90
C GLY A 101 -1.17 -0.95 2.48
N ALA A 102 -0.53 -0.35 1.47
CA ALA A 102 -0.66 -0.77 0.07
C ALA A 102 -0.18 -2.21 -0.11
N ALA A 103 1.00 -2.54 0.41
CA ALA A 103 1.55 -3.89 0.37
C ALA A 103 0.64 -4.90 1.09
N ALA A 104 0.16 -4.57 2.29
CA ALA A 104 -0.70 -5.47 3.07
C ALA A 104 -2.04 -5.75 2.36
N TYR A 105 -2.67 -4.74 1.76
CA TYR A 105 -3.89 -4.95 0.99
C TYR A 105 -3.64 -5.75 -0.29
N ALA A 106 -2.48 -5.60 -0.95
CA ALA A 106 -2.12 -6.42 -2.11
C ALA A 106 -1.94 -7.89 -1.72
N VAL A 107 -1.24 -8.18 -0.61
CA VAL A 107 -1.16 -9.55 -0.05
C VAL A 107 -2.55 -10.11 0.28
N ARG A 108 -3.40 -9.29 0.91
CA ARG A 108 -4.77 -9.68 1.23
C ARG A 108 -5.59 -9.99 -0.02
N ALA A 109 -5.48 -9.16 -1.07
CA ALA A 109 -6.17 -9.37 -2.34
C ALA A 109 -5.75 -10.69 -2.99
N THR A 110 -4.45 -10.97 -3.04
CA THR A 110 -3.89 -12.21 -3.60
C THR A 110 -4.38 -13.43 -2.82
N ALA A 111 -4.36 -13.40 -1.50
CA ALA A 111 -4.85 -14.51 -0.67
C ALA A 111 -6.35 -14.77 -0.88
N LEU A 112 -7.16 -13.73 -0.97
CA LEU A 112 -8.59 -13.83 -1.20
C LEU A 112 -8.95 -14.33 -2.62
N ALA A 113 -8.12 -13.98 -3.62
CA ALA A 113 -8.31 -14.45 -4.99
C ALA A 113 -7.89 -15.93 -5.19
N GLN A 114 -7.07 -16.47 -4.30
CA GLN A 114 -6.51 -17.81 -4.40
C GLN A 114 -6.72 -18.61 -3.09
N PRO A 115 -7.97 -18.83 -2.64
CA PRO A 115 -8.25 -19.38 -1.31
C PRO A 115 -7.78 -20.83 -1.12
N VAL A 116 -7.68 -21.58 -2.22
CA VAL A 116 -7.19 -22.97 -2.19
C VAL A 116 -5.66 -23.07 -2.20
N ARG A 117 -4.97 -21.99 -2.49
CA ARG A 117 -3.51 -21.92 -2.50
C ARG A 117 -2.99 -21.42 -1.16
N GLY A 118 -2.64 -22.36 -0.27
CA GLY A 118 -2.23 -22.06 1.11
C GLY A 118 -0.98 -21.17 1.23
N ASP A 119 -0.15 -21.08 0.18
CA ASP A 119 1.07 -20.24 0.15
C ASP A 119 0.91 -18.89 -0.55
N ALA A 120 -0.28 -18.56 -1.06
CA ALA A 120 -0.50 -17.35 -1.87
C ALA A 120 -0.04 -16.05 -1.18
N ALA A 121 -0.40 -15.86 0.09
CA ALA A 121 0.02 -14.70 0.88
C ALA A 121 1.54 -14.65 1.07
N THR A 122 2.15 -15.78 1.43
CA THR A 122 3.60 -15.87 1.64
C THR A 122 4.39 -15.63 0.36
N ALA A 123 3.91 -16.16 -0.76
CA ALA A 123 4.52 -15.95 -2.07
C ALA A 123 4.45 -14.46 -2.48
N GLU A 124 3.31 -13.81 -2.21
CA GLU A 124 3.15 -12.38 -2.49
C GLU A 124 4.07 -11.52 -1.62
N VAL A 125 4.15 -11.77 -0.31
CA VAL A 125 5.10 -11.08 0.59
C VAL A 125 6.54 -11.24 0.08
N ARG A 126 6.94 -12.46 -0.31
CA ARG A 126 8.28 -12.73 -0.84
C ARG A 126 8.55 -11.92 -2.11
N TRP A 127 7.57 -11.87 -3.02
CA TRP A 127 7.67 -11.09 -4.24
C TRP A 127 7.85 -9.60 -3.95
N GLN A 128 7.02 -9.02 -3.07
CA GLN A 128 7.08 -7.61 -2.69
C GLN A 128 8.44 -7.23 -2.07
N LEU A 129 8.96 -8.08 -1.18
CA LEU A 129 10.27 -7.84 -0.53
C LEU A 129 11.44 -7.95 -1.52
N ALA A 130 11.34 -8.83 -2.53
CA ALA A 130 12.35 -8.97 -3.58
C ALA A 130 12.40 -7.75 -4.52
N ARG A 131 11.33 -6.94 -4.57
CA ARG A 131 11.26 -5.71 -5.38
C ARG A 131 11.82 -4.49 -4.66
N LEU A 132 12.07 -4.56 -3.36
CA LEU A 132 12.63 -3.44 -2.61
C LEU A 132 14.08 -3.18 -2.98
N SER A 133 14.36 -1.98 -3.46
CA SER A 133 15.73 -1.48 -3.55
C SER A 133 16.29 -1.18 -2.15
N PRO A 134 17.62 -1.15 -1.96
CA PRO A 134 18.21 -0.80 -0.66
C PRO A 134 17.70 0.54 -0.11
N PRO A 135 17.61 1.66 -0.87
CA PRO A 135 17.08 2.91 -0.35
C PRO A 135 15.61 2.83 0.08
N GLN A 136 14.78 2.07 -0.63
CA GLN A 136 13.37 1.86 -0.25
C GLN A 136 13.27 1.07 1.04
N ARG A 137 14.07 0.01 1.18
CA ARG A 137 14.15 -0.80 2.40
C ARG A 137 14.57 0.06 3.59
N ASP A 138 15.60 0.88 3.44
CA ASP A 138 16.09 1.77 4.49
C ASP A 138 15.04 2.82 4.88
N ALA A 139 14.29 3.36 3.91
CA ALA A 139 13.20 4.28 4.19
C ALA A 139 12.06 3.62 5.00
N LEU A 140 11.64 2.41 4.58
CA LEU A 140 10.60 1.66 5.29
C LEU A 140 11.03 1.23 6.69
N ALA A 141 12.32 0.90 6.89
CA ALA A 141 12.87 0.51 8.20
C ALA A 141 12.85 1.65 9.23
N ARG A 142 12.75 2.91 8.78
CA ARG A 142 12.60 4.06 9.68
C ARG A 142 11.17 4.29 10.17
N LEU A 143 10.18 3.59 9.61
CA LEU A 143 8.81 3.68 10.08
C LEU A 143 8.67 3.05 11.47
N PRO A 144 7.83 3.61 12.36
CA PRO A 144 7.59 3.02 13.68
C PRO A 144 6.91 1.65 13.54
N ALA A 145 7.08 0.82 14.54
CA ALA A 145 6.39 -0.45 14.61
C ALA A 145 4.87 -0.25 14.62
N LEU A 146 4.14 -1.19 14.03
CA LEU A 146 2.68 -1.16 14.03
C LEU A 146 2.13 -1.13 15.46
N GLY A 147 1.32 -0.12 15.76
CA GLY A 147 0.73 0.10 17.08
C GLY A 147 1.59 0.93 18.04
N ALA A 148 2.82 1.35 17.65
CA ALA A 148 3.67 2.18 18.50
C ALA A 148 3.19 3.64 18.59
N ASP A 149 2.56 4.16 17.55
CA ASP A 149 1.95 5.49 17.51
C ASP A 149 0.48 5.44 17.91
N SER A 150 -0.03 6.53 18.50
CA SER A 150 -1.45 6.65 18.87
C SER A 150 -2.38 7.00 17.70
N ALA A 151 -1.82 7.39 16.55
CA ALA A 151 -2.57 7.83 15.36
C ALA A 151 -1.84 7.45 14.07
N GLY A 152 -2.44 7.78 12.92
CA GLY A 152 -1.87 7.51 11.60
C GLY A 152 -2.10 6.07 11.13
N PRO A 153 -1.59 5.73 9.93
CA PRO A 153 -1.81 4.40 9.33
C PRO A 153 -1.30 3.23 10.17
N LEU A 154 -0.22 3.43 10.93
CA LEU A 154 0.35 2.41 11.81
C LEU A 154 -0.11 2.55 13.27
N GLY A 155 -1.05 3.46 13.56
CA GLY A 155 -1.71 3.55 14.86
C GLY A 155 -2.83 2.50 15.01
N PRO A 156 -3.55 2.55 16.14
CA PRO A 156 -4.68 1.66 16.37
C PRO A 156 -5.78 1.92 15.33
N GLY A 157 -6.18 0.89 14.60
CA GLY A 157 -7.19 1.01 13.55
C GLY A 157 -7.21 -0.21 12.63
N LEU A 158 -7.81 -0.04 11.45
CA LEU A 158 -8.05 -1.13 10.53
C LEU A 158 -6.76 -1.86 10.09
N LEU A 159 -5.69 -1.12 9.83
CA LEU A 159 -4.40 -1.71 9.42
C LEU A 159 -3.69 -2.44 10.57
N ALA A 160 -3.99 -2.11 11.83
CA ALA A 160 -3.37 -2.74 12.98
C ALA A 160 -4.06 -4.04 13.41
N SER A 161 -5.23 -4.36 12.86
CA SER A 161 -6.08 -5.47 13.28
C SER A 161 -6.13 -6.62 12.28
N GLY A 162 -6.48 -7.81 12.76
CA GLY A 162 -6.74 -9.00 11.95
C GLY A 162 -5.60 -9.35 10.98
N ALA A 163 -5.97 -9.82 9.80
CA ALA A 163 -5.02 -10.28 8.78
C ALA A 163 -4.09 -9.15 8.29
N LEU A 164 -4.60 -7.92 8.16
CA LEU A 164 -3.77 -6.79 7.72
C LEU A 164 -2.66 -6.48 8.72
N GLY A 165 -3.00 -6.45 10.00
CA GLY A 165 -2.02 -6.22 11.06
C GLY A 165 -0.95 -7.33 11.12
N ALA A 166 -1.35 -8.58 10.93
CA ALA A 166 -0.41 -9.70 10.85
C ALA A 166 0.56 -9.56 9.67
N ILE A 167 0.04 -9.21 8.49
CA ILE A 167 0.85 -9.00 7.27
C ILE A 167 1.84 -7.84 7.47
N ILE A 168 1.38 -6.70 8.03
CA ILE A 168 2.28 -5.55 8.25
C ILE A 168 3.39 -5.90 9.22
N ARG A 169 3.10 -6.62 10.33
CA ARG A 169 4.15 -7.06 11.27
C ARG A 169 5.17 -7.98 10.59
N ASP A 170 4.72 -8.92 9.74
CA ASP A 170 5.61 -9.80 8.97
C ASP A 170 6.49 -8.99 8.00
N LEU A 171 5.91 -8.04 7.27
CA LEU A 171 6.66 -7.14 6.40
C LEU A 171 7.70 -6.34 7.17
N GLN A 172 7.33 -5.70 8.29
CA GLN A 172 8.25 -4.91 9.11
C GLN A 172 9.39 -5.77 9.68
N ALA A 173 9.09 -6.97 10.16
CA ALA A 173 10.11 -7.90 10.67
C ALA A 173 11.14 -8.24 9.58
N ARG A 174 10.69 -8.58 8.37
CA ARG A 174 11.57 -8.95 7.25
C ARG A 174 12.28 -7.75 6.61
N ILE A 175 11.71 -6.56 6.65
CA ILE A 175 12.37 -5.33 6.21
C ILE A 175 13.52 -4.99 7.15
N GLY A 176 13.34 -5.15 8.46
CA GLY A 176 14.35 -4.86 9.48
C GLY A 176 15.48 -5.88 9.59
N THR A 177 15.28 -7.12 9.09
CA THR A 177 16.36 -8.12 9.03
C THR A 177 17.23 -7.88 7.79
N ARG A 178 18.51 -7.53 8.02
CA ARG A 178 19.54 -7.45 6.99
C ARG A 178 20.20 -8.80 6.80
#